data_01a1f20ce0275d3994cd690184b21704
#
_entry.id   01a1f20ce0275d3994cd690184b21704
#
_cell.length_a   1.000
_cell.length_b   1.000
_cell.length_c   1.000
_cell.angle_alpha   90.00
_cell.angle_beta   90.00
_cell.angle_gamma   90.00
#
_symmetry.space_group_name_H-M   'P 1'
#
loop_
_entity.id
_entity.type
_entity.pdbx_description
1 polymer ?
#
loop_
_entity_poly.entity_id
_entity_poly.type
_entity_poly.pdbx_seq_one_letter_code
_entity_poly.pdbx_strand_id
1 'polypeptide(L)'
;MLLRAAFFTLLAGGLLLWGELRRPRELPVTIDLTAMTPGEISEIDAIVRRGGHVLGRHQARFGGDGAPGTLKFMVRAAPGDAEMETTLVYPGKGARRTIERIKLE
;
A
#
# COMPACT_ATOMS: atom_id res chain seq x y z
N MET A 1 0.22 40.77 -23.47
CA MET A 1 -0.94 40.44 -22.63
C MET A 1 -1.63 39.16 -23.04
N LEU A 2 -1.91 38.93 -24.30
CA LEU A 2 -2.55 37.69 -24.78
C LEU A 2 -1.75 36.43 -24.49
N LEU A 3 -0.42 36.47 -24.60
CA LEU A 3 0.47 35.36 -24.30
C LEU A 3 0.44 34.93 -22.82
N ARG A 4 0.31 35.88 -21.89
CA ARG A 4 0.20 35.60 -20.46
C ARG A 4 -1.11 34.92 -20.11
N ALA A 5 -2.22 35.35 -20.68
CA ALA A 5 -3.52 34.77 -20.46
C ALA A 5 -3.57 33.32 -20.97
N ALA A 6 -3.03 33.05 -22.15
CA ALA A 6 -2.93 31.70 -22.70
C ALA A 6 -2.07 30.77 -21.82
N PHE A 7 -0.96 31.28 -21.30
CA PHE A 7 -0.07 30.51 -20.44
C PHE A 7 -0.79 30.10 -19.10
N PHE A 8 -1.48 31.04 -18.48
CA PHE A 8 -2.23 30.74 -17.26
C PHE A 8 -3.35 29.71 -17.48
N THR A 9 -4.03 29.78 -18.60
CA THR A 9 -5.10 28.83 -18.95
C THR A 9 -4.54 27.41 -19.11
N LEU A 10 -3.41 27.26 -19.80
CA LEU A 10 -2.74 25.98 -19.98
C LEU A 10 -2.25 25.40 -18.65
N LEU A 11 -1.68 26.24 -17.79
CA LEU A 11 -1.21 25.82 -16.48
C LEU A 11 -2.35 25.34 -15.60
N ALA A 12 -3.47 26.05 -15.55
CA ALA A 12 -4.65 25.66 -14.78
C ALA A 12 -5.23 24.33 -15.31
N GLY A 13 -5.35 24.17 -16.62
CA GLY A 13 -5.81 22.92 -17.24
C GLY A 13 -4.89 21.75 -16.90
N GLY A 14 -3.58 21.95 -16.96
CA GLY A 14 -2.61 20.92 -16.59
C GLY A 14 -2.70 20.51 -15.14
N LEU A 15 -2.90 21.46 -14.23
CA LEU A 15 -3.08 21.17 -12.79
C LEU A 15 -4.35 20.39 -12.51
N LEU A 16 -5.45 20.67 -13.17
CA LEU A 16 -6.71 19.94 -13.02
C LEU A 16 -6.58 18.50 -13.49
N LEU A 17 -5.99 18.27 -14.66
CA LEU A 17 -5.74 16.92 -15.17
C LEU A 17 -4.82 16.12 -14.24
N TRP A 18 -3.76 16.75 -13.76
CA TRP A 18 -2.84 16.12 -12.83
C TRP A 18 -3.50 15.78 -11.50
N GLY A 19 -4.36 16.65 -10.98
CA GLY A 19 -5.15 16.41 -9.77
C GLY A 19 -6.09 15.22 -9.92
N GLU A 20 -6.76 15.06 -11.07
CA GLU A 20 -7.61 13.91 -11.34
C GLU A 20 -6.84 12.60 -11.42
N LEU A 21 -5.69 12.59 -12.09
CA LEU A 21 -4.82 11.43 -12.19
C LEU A 21 -4.27 10.97 -10.84
N ARG A 22 -4.14 11.89 -9.88
CA ARG A 22 -3.65 11.62 -8.53
C ARG A 22 -4.75 11.56 -7.48
N ARG A 23 -6.00 11.52 -7.89
CA ARG A 23 -7.11 11.45 -6.96
C ARG A 23 -7.05 10.16 -6.14
N PRO A 24 -7.18 10.25 -4.80
CA PRO A 24 -7.21 9.05 -3.96
C PRO A 24 -8.38 8.15 -4.32
N ARG A 25 -8.11 6.86 -4.39
CA ARG A 25 -9.11 5.83 -4.65
C ARG A 25 -8.76 4.55 -3.93
N GLU A 26 -9.67 3.62 -3.85
CA GLU A 26 -9.43 2.32 -3.26
C GLU A 26 -8.53 1.50 -4.19
N LEU A 27 -7.35 1.14 -3.70
CA LEU A 27 -6.36 0.37 -4.45
C LEU A 27 -6.08 -0.95 -3.74
N PRO A 28 -6.05 -2.07 -4.47
CA PRO A 28 -5.77 -3.35 -3.85
C PRO A 28 -4.29 -3.53 -3.54
N VAL A 29 -4.01 -4.10 -2.39
CA VAL A 29 -2.67 -4.56 -2.01
C VAL A 29 -2.74 -6.05 -1.78
N THR A 30 -1.84 -6.79 -2.42
CA THR A 30 -1.76 -8.24 -2.31
C THR A 30 -0.45 -8.63 -1.63
N ILE A 31 -0.55 -9.46 -0.61
CA ILE A 31 0.61 -9.99 0.10
C ILE A 31 0.70 -11.48 -0.22
N ASP A 32 1.80 -11.89 -0.83
CA ASP A 32 2.10 -13.28 -1.12
C ASP A 32 2.92 -13.87 0.03
N LEU A 33 2.33 -14.78 0.78
CA LEU A 33 2.93 -15.43 1.93
C LEU A 33 3.42 -16.84 1.64
N THR A 34 3.31 -17.31 0.40
CA THR A 34 3.61 -18.70 0.05
C THR A 34 5.04 -19.12 0.39
N ALA A 35 6.01 -18.19 0.26
CA ALA A 35 7.41 -18.44 0.60
C ALA A 35 7.71 -18.29 2.10
N MET A 36 6.73 -17.85 2.92
CA MET A 36 6.91 -17.50 4.33
C MET A 36 6.30 -18.51 5.30
N THR A 37 6.02 -19.73 4.84
CA THR A 37 5.36 -20.77 5.63
C THR A 37 4.05 -20.27 6.28
N PRO A 38 3.02 -19.93 5.49
CA PRO A 38 1.82 -19.28 6.02
C PRO A 38 1.09 -20.09 7.09
N GLY A 39 1.16 -21.41 7.04
CA GLY A 39 0.56 -22.27 8.06
C GLY A 39 1.12 -22.07 9.47
N GLU A 40 2.29 -21.49 9.62
CA GLU A 40 2.93 -21.21 10.89
C GLU A 40 2.74 -19.76 11.37
N ILE A 41 2.10 -18.91 10.58
CA ILE A 41 1.91 -17.49 10.91
C ILE A 41 0.67 -17.34 11.79
N SER A 42 0.83 -16.76 12.99
CA SER A 42 -0.28 -16.49 13.90
C SER A 42 -0.82 -15.07 13.78
N GLU A 43 -0.03 -14.13 13.33
CA GLU A 43 -0.42 -12.74 13.19
C GLU A 43 0.35 -12.06 12.09
N ILE A 44 -0.31 -11.13 11.39
CA ILE A 44 0.31 -10.28 10.38
C ILE A 44 -0.09 -8.83 10.63
N ASP A 45 0.86 -7.93 10.46
CA ASP A 45 0.64 -6.49 10.51
C ASP A 45 1.33 -5.87 9.29
N ALA A 46 0.54 -5.35 8.37
CA ALA A 46 1.04 -4.72 7.16
C ALA A 46 0.73 -3.23 7.19
N ILE A 47 1.74 -2.41 7.01
CA ILE A 47 1.63 -0.95 6.98
C ILE A 47 2.13 -0.46 5.64
N VAL A 48 1.29 0.30 4.94
CA VAL A 48 1.65 0.93 3.66
C VAL A 48 1.94 2.40 3.90
N ARG A 49 3.12 2.84 3.49
CA ARG A 49 3.60 4.22 3.69
C ARG A 49 4.05 4.84 2.38
N ARG A 50 3.96 6.17 2.34
CA ARG A 50 4.50 6.99 1.25
C ARG A 50 5.03 8.29 1.84
N GLY A 51 6.33 8.57 1.64
CA GLY A 51 6.94 9.80 2.14
C GLY A 51 6.81 10.00 3.64
N GLY A 52 6.90 8.92 4.43
CA GLY A 52 6.74 8.97 5.88
C GLY A 52 5.29 8.98 6.38
N HIS A 53 4.30 9.01 5.49
CA HIS A 53 2.88 9.00 5.84
C HIS A 53 2.29 7.60 5.71
N VAL A 54 1.52 7.17 6.70
CA VAL A 54 0.79 5.91 6.65
C VAL A 54 -0.43 6.08 5.75
N LEU A 55 -0.49 5.30 4.68
CA LEU A 55 -1.62 5.28 3.76
C LEU A 55 -2.68 4.27 4.17
N GLY A 56 -2.27 3.17 4.79
CA GLY A 56 -3.17 2.14 5.26
C GLY A 56 -2.45 1.13 6.13
N ARG A 57 -3.23 0.37 6.90
CA ARG A 57 -2.73 -0.66 7.79
C ARG A 57 -3.71 -1.81 7.83
N HIS A 58 -3.19 -3.02 7.77
CA HIS A 58 -3.99 -4.23 7.89
C HIS A 58 -3.39 -5.13 8.94
N GLN A 59 -4.19 -5.48 9.95
CA GLN A 59 -3.82 -6.43 11.00
C GLN A 59 -4.76 -7.62 10.96
N ALA A 60 -4.21 -8.80 11.07
CA ALA A 60 -5.00 -10.03 11.13
C ALA A 60 -4.35 -11.03 12.07
N ARG A 61 -5.19 -11.76 12.80
CA ARG A 61 -4.79 -12.88 13.64
C ARG A 61 -5.41 -14.14 13.08
N PHE A 62 -4.65 -15.22 13.15
CA PHE A 62 -5.04 -16.51 12.57
C PHE A 62 -5.09 -17.58 13.66
N GLY A 63 -5.99 -18.54 13.48
CA GLY A 63 -6.08 -19.70 14.35
C GLY A 63 -4.98 -20.71 14.09
N GLY A 64 -5.16 -21.95 14.58
CA GLY A 64 -4.16 -23.00 14.49
C GLY A 64 -3.74 -23.41 13.10
N ASP A 65 -4.57 -23.14 12.09
CA ASP A 65 -4.26 -23.42 10.67
C ASP A 65 -3.34 -22.38 10.04
N GLY A 66 -3.06 -21.27 10.73
CA GLY A 66 -2.20 -20.21 10.24
C GLY A 66 -2.87 -19.28 9.24
N ALA A 67 -2.05 -18.56 8.47
CA ALA A 67 -2.48 -17.61 7.47
C ALA A 67 -2.76 -18.29 6.12
N PRO A 68 -3.62 -17.71 5.26
CA PRO A 68 -3.73 -18.15 3.88
C PRO A 68 -2.45 -17.82 3.10
N GLY A 69 -2.26 -18.44 1.94
CA GLY A 69 -1.09 -18.18 1.09
C GLY A 69 -1.04 -16.78 0.52
N THR A 70 -2.18 -16.13 0.39
CA THR A 70 -2.31 -14.78 -0.16
C THR A 70 -3.31 -13.98 0.65
N LEU A 71 -2.95 -12.75 1.00
CA LEU A 71 -3.83 -11.79 1.65
C LEU A 71 -4.05 -10.60 0.74
N LYS A 72 -5.28 -10.09 0.72
CA LYS A 72 -5.65 -8.88 -0.01
C LYS A 72 -6.32 -7.89 0.92
N PHE A 73 -5.96 -6.62 0.79
CA PHE A 73 -6.65 -5.54 1.49
C PHE A 73 -6.65 -4.29 0.61
N MET A 74 -7.51 -3.34 0.95
CA MET A 74 -7.67 -2.12 0.19
C MET A 74 -7.02 -0.95 0.93
N VAL A 75 -6.35 -0.09 0.16
CA VAL A 75 -5.73 1.14 0.66
C VAL A 75 -6.30 2.30 -0.14
N ARG A 76 -6.71 3.36 0.55
CA ARG A 76 -7.19 4.57 -0.11
C ARG A 76 -6.02 5.53 -0.32
N ALA A 77 -5.56 5.64 -1.55
CA ALA A 77 -4.43 6.48 -1.92
C ALA A 77 -4.43 6.79 -3.41
N ALA A 78 -3.60 7.76 -3.80
CA ALA A 78 -3.30 7.98 -5.20
C ALA A 78 -2.41 6.84 -5.73
N PRO A 79 -2.56 6.42 -6.99
CA PRO A 79 -1.67 5.43 -7.59
C PRO A 79 -0.20 5.89 -7.56
N GLY A 80 0.70 4.95 -7.49
CA GLY A 80 2.14 5.22 -7.51
C GLY A 80 2.92 4.33 -6.55
N ASP A 81 4.20 4.62 -6.40
CA ASP A 81 5.08 3.85 -5.54
C ASP A 81 4.79 4.10 -4.06
N ALA A 82 4.96 3.06 -3.27
CA ALA A 82 4.83 3.10 -1.82
C ALA A 82 5.76 2.05 -1.19
N GLU A 83 5.91 2.10 0.12
CA GLU A 83 6.62 1.08 0.88
C GLU A 83 5.63 0.31 1.75
N MET A 84 5.80 -0.99 1.79
CA MET A 84 5.02 -1.86 2.67
C MET A 84 5.93 -2.50 3.70
N GLU A 85 5.63 -2.25 4.97
CA GLU A 85 6.29 -2.88 6.10
C GLU A 85 5.39 -3.99 6.62
N THR A 86 5.87 -5.21 6.56
CA THR A 86 5.11 -6.38 6.98
C THR A 86 5.80 -7.03 8.16
N THR A 87 5.06 -7.22 9.25
CA THR A 87 5.53 -7.95 10.44
C THR A 87 4.74 -9.25 10.54
N LEU A 88 5.45 -10.37 10.53
CA LEU A 88 4.89 -11.70 10.66
C LEU A 88 5.26 -12.26 12.02
N VAL A 89 4.27 -12.76 12.77
CA VAL A 89 4.49 -13.39 14.07
C VAL A 89 4.37 -14.90 13.93
N TYR A 90 5.42 -15.60 14.32
CA TYR A 90 5.48 -17.06 14.36
C TYR A 90 5.48 -17.51 15.82
N PRO A 91 4.49 -18.30 16.28
CA PRO A 91 4.44 -18.74 17.66
C PRO A 91 5.71 -19.48 18.05
N GLY A 92 6.34 -19.05 19.15
CA GLY A 92 7.57 -19.65 19.66
C GLY A 92 8.85 -19.30 18.89
N LYS A 93 8.75 -18.60 17.77
CA LYS A 93 9.90 -18.22 16.92
C LYS A 93 10.12 -16.71 16.82
N GLY A 94 9.22 -15.91 17.40
CA GLY A 94 9.29 -14.46 17.39
C GLY A 94 8.65 -13.83 16.16
N ALA A 95 9.02 -12.58 15.89
CA ALA A 95 8.46 -11.79 14.81
C ALA A 95 9.50 -11.54 13.73
N ARG A 96 9.07 -11.54 12.48
CA ARG A 96 9.90 -11.21 11.32
C ARG A 96 9.34 -9.98 10.62
N ARG A 97 10.19 -8.99 10.39
CA ARG A 97 9.82 -7.73 9.75
C ARG A 97 10.47 -7.63 8.38
N THR A 98 9.69 -7.25 7.40
CA THR A 98 10.14 -7.08 6.01
C THR A 98 9.65 -5.74 5.49
N ILE A 99 10.51 -5.01 4.78
CA ILE A 99 10.15 -3.76 4.11
C ILE A 99 10.41 -3.94 2.63
N GLU A 100 9.41 -3.65 1.81
CA GLU A 100 9.55 -3.74 0.36
C GLU A 100 8.85 -2.58 -0.35
N ARG A 101 9.34 -2.25 -1.54
CA ARG A 101 8.65 -1.30 -2.41
C ARG A 101 7.53 -1.99 -3.13
N ILE A 102 6.38 -1.34 -3.16
CA ILE A 102 5.21 -1.81 -3.88
C ILE A 102 4.69 -0.70 -4.78
N LYS A 103 3.92 -1.08 -5.78
CA LYS A 103 3.25 -0.14 -6.66
C LYS A 103 1.75 -0.24 -6.45
N LEU A 104 1.14 0.89 -6.10
CA LEU A 104 -0.31 0.99 -5.95
C LEU A 104 -0.92 1.34 -7.30
N GLU A 105 -1.79 0.47 -7.78
CA GLU A 105 -2.43 0.63 -9.09
C GLU A 105 -3.95 0.56 -9.02
#